data_3a2ca39041f461027f5312887f7d80ff
#
_entry.id   3a2ca39041f461027f5312887f7d80ff
#
_cell.length_a   1.000
_cell.length_b   1.000
_cell.length_c   1.000
_cell.angle_alpha   90.00
_cell.angle_beta   90.00
_cell.angle_gamma   90.00
#
_symmetry.space_group_name_H-M   'P 1'
#
loop_
_entity.id
_entity.type
_entity.pdbx_description
1 polymer ?
#
loop_
_entity_poly.entity_id
_entity_poly.type
_entity_poly.pdbx_seq_one_letter_code
_entity_poly.pdbx_strand_id
1 'polypeptide(L)'
;LGKTIVIKIGGSTLGEGDSTVPDIVDLWKQGARPVIVHGGGKVISDWVGKQGIHPEFIRGLRRTDEATLEVAIAVLAGLVNSQIVAELQANGADATGISGVSRGLLQAEVLDPDLGYVGKIVKANSKPIEAILNSGSIPVIAPTALHLFPSGSGKDRILNVNADTSAGHIAKAVGADKLVFETD
;
A
#
# COMPACT_ATOMS: atom_id res chain seq x y z
N LEU A 1 1.58 20.50 15.53
CA LEU A 1 1.31 19.53 14.45
C LEU A 1 0.32 18.51 14.97
N GLY A 2 -0.71 18.18 14.17
CA GLY A 2 -1.72 17.19 14.54
C GLY A 2 -1.12 15.77 14.69
N LYS A 3 -1.88 14.87 15.33
CA LYS A 3 -1.47 13.47 15.51
C LYS A 3 -1.34 12.75 14.17
N THR A 4 -0.25 12.02 13.98
CA THR A 4 -0.06 11.16 12.81
C THR A 4 -0.71 9.80 13.06
N ILE A 5 -1.63 9.42 12.19
CA ILE A 5 -2.40 8.18 12.29
C ILE A 5 -2.18 7.38 11.01
N VAL A 6 -1.57 6.21 11.13
CA VAL A 6 -1.47 5.28 10.00
C VAL A 6 -2.73 4.41 9.99
N ILE A 7 -3.41 4.37 8.85
CA ILE A 7 -4.65 3.63 8.66
C ILE A 7 -4.44 2.63 7.53
N LYS A 8 -4.50 1.34 7.85
CA LYS A 8 -4.53 0.29 6.83
C LYS A 8 -5.96 0.02 6.45
N ILE A 9 -6.28 0.16 5.17
CA ILE A 9 -7.61 -0.14 4.63
C ILE A 9 -7.58 -1.39 3.76
N GLY A 10 -8.63 -2.18 3.80
CA GLY A 10 -8.83 -3.34 2.93
C GLY A 10 -8.95 -2.92 1.46
N GLY A 11 -8.75 -3.86 0.53
CA GLY A 11 -8.93 -3.57 -0.90
C GLY A 11 -10.38 -3.60 -1.37
N SER A 12 -11.32 -3.97 -0.48
CA SER A 12 -12.77 -4.04 -0.72
C SER A 12 -13.54 -2.84 -0.14
N THR A 13 -12.88 -1.97 0.60
CA THR A 13 -13.46 -0.86 1.39
C THR A 13 -13.90 0.37 0.56
N LEU A 14 -13.99 0.28 -0.76
CA LEU A 14 -14.53 1.33 -1.63
C LEU A 14 -15.95 0.99 -2.14
N GLY A 15 -16.77 0.36 -1.30
CA GLY A 15 -18.15 -0.01 -1.64
C GLY A 15 -19.18 1.06 -1.29
N GLU A 16 -20.37 1.00 -1.90
CA GLU A 16 -21.50 1.85 -1.54
C GLU A 16 -21.86 1.64 -0.05
N GLY A 17 -21.87 2.73 0.72
CA GLY A 17 -22.23 2.73 2.15
C GLY A 17 -21.03 2.59 3.10
N ASP A 18 -19.81 2.55 2.61
CA ASP A 18 -18.60 2.55 3.44
C ASP A 18 -18.30 3.96 3.96
N SER A 19 -18.17 4.12 5.27
CA SER A 19 -17.86 5.40 5.92
C SER A 19 -16.35 5.69 6.03
N THR A 20 -15.49 4.76 5.68
CA THR A 20 -14.04 4.86 5.89
C THR A 20 -13.42 6.13 5.31
N VAL A 21 -13.71 6.42 4.04
CA VAL A 21 -13.17 7.62 3.38
C VAL A 21 -13.73 8.89 4.01
N PRO A 22 -15.06 9.07 4.21
CA PRO A 22 -15.61 10.18 4.97
C PRO A 22 -14.97 10.36 6.35
N ASP A 23 -14.80 9.30 7.13
CA ASP A 23 -14.23 9.35 8.47
C ASP A 23 -12.75 9.80 8.45
N ILE A 24 -11.96 9.34 7.47
CA ILE A 24 -10.57 9.78 7.26
C ILE A 24 -10.52 11.27 6.91
N VAL A 25 -11.42 11.73 6.04
CA VAL A 25 -11.52 13.14 5.63
C VAL A 25 -11.90 14.01 6.82
N ASP A 26 -12.80 13.56 7.67
CA ASP A 26 -13.19 14.28 8.87
C ASP A 26 -12.04 14.37 9.89
N LEU A 27 -11.27 13.31 10.08
CA LEU A 27 -10.05 13.33 10.89
C LEU A 27 -9.03 14.34 10.34
N TRP A 28 -8.83 14.36 9.02
CA TRP A 28 -7.92 15.30 8.37
C TRP A 28 -8.40 16.76 8.54
N LYS A 29 -9.69 17.05 8.34
CA LYS A 29 -10.29 18.38 8.59
C LYS A 29 -10.14 18.84 10.04
N GLN A 30 -10.13 17.91 11.01
CA GLN A 30 -9.90 18.18 12.43
C GLN A 30 -8.40 18.40 12.75
N GLY A 31 -7.53 18.39 11.76
CA GLY A 31 -6.10 18.66 11.91
C GLY A 31 -5.25 17.41 12.21
N ALA A 32 -5.81 16.20 12.17
CA ALA A 32 -5.00 14.98 12.18
C ALA A 32 -4.19 14.84 10.89
N ARG A 33 -3.17 14.00 10.92
CA ARG A 33 -2.26 13.69 9.79
C ARG A 33 -2.42 12.22 9.40
N PRO A 34 -3.48 11.84 8.67
CA PRO A 34 -3.69 10.47 8.26
C PRO A 34 -2.67 10.05 7.19
N VAL A 35 -2.21 8.81 7.29
CA VAL A 35 -1.35 8.12 6.32
C VAL A 35 -2.06 6.83 5.96
N ILE A 36 -2.45 6.66 4.71
CA ILE A 36 -3.21 5.50 4.27
C ILE A 36 -2.27 4.47 3.65
N VAL A 37 -2.41 3.22 4.09
CA VAL A 37 -1.81 2.05 3.45
C VAL A 37 -2.93 1.13 3.01
N HIS A 38 -3.02 0.82 1.72
CA HIS A 38 -4.14 0.02 1.24
C HIS A 38 -3.73 -1.39 0.83
N GLY A 39 -4.70 -2.31 0.86
CA GLY A 39 -4.60 -3.63 0.27
C GLY A 39 -5.11 -3.65 -1.18
N GLY A 40 -5.42 -4.83 -1.69
CA GLY A 40 -5.94 -5.03 -3.04
C GLY A 40 -6.02 -6.50 -3.44
N GLY A 41 -5.95 -7.42 -2.46
CA GLY A 41 -5.85 -8.86 -2.71
C GLY A 41 -6.96 -9.42 -3.59
N LYS A 42 -8.22 -9.02 -3.34
CA LYS A 42 -9.38 -9.43 -4.15
C LYS A 42 -9.26 -8.91 -5.58
N VAL A 43 -8.97 -7.63 -5.76
CA VAL A 43 -8.82 -7.00 -7.08
C VAL A 43 -7.69 -7.66 -7.88
N ILE A 44 -6.54 -7.95 -7.22
CA ILE A 44 -5.45 -8.70 -7.87
C ILE A 44 -5.94 -10.08 -8.32
N SER A 45 -6.67 -10.82 -7.45
CA SER A 45 -7.20 -12.16 -7.80
C SER A 45 -8.12 -12.11 -9.00
N ASP A 46 -9.00 -11.11 -9.06
CA ASP A 46 -9.94 -10.94 -10.18
C ASP A 46 -9.20 -10.62 -11.49
N TRP A 47 -8.12 -9.82 -11.41
CA TRP A 47 -7.33 -9.44 -12.59
C TRP A 47 -6.44 -10.56 -13.11
N VAL A 48 -5.76 -11.31 -12.22
CA VAL A 48 -4.99 -12.50 -12.65
C VAL A 48 -5.92 -13.58 -13.21
N GLY A 49 -7.11 -13.77 -12.61
CA GLY A 49 -8.13 -14.69 -13.11
C GLY A 49 -8.60 -14.35 -14.53
N LYS A 50 -8.78 -13.05 -14.87
CA LYS A 50 -9.08 -12.58 -16.23
C LYS A 50 -8.00 -12.92 -17.25
N GLN A 51 -6.77 -13.13 -16.82
CA GLN A 51 -5.64 -13.55 -17.66
C GLN A 51 -5.46 -15.07 -17.70
N GLY A 52 -6.38 -15.84 -17.10
CA GLY A 52 -6.30 -17.30 -17.03
C GLY A 52 -5.28 -17.82 -16.02
N ILE A 53 -4.75 -16.95 -15.13
CA ILE A 53 -3.84 -17.33 -14.06
C ILE A 53 -4.67 -17.65 -12.81
N HIS A 54 -4.41 -18.81 -12.20
CA HIS A 54 -5.06 -19.19 -10.94
C HIS A 54 -4.26 -18.63 -9.76
N PRO A 55 -4.88 -17.79 -8.89
CA PRO A 55 -4.19 -17.29 -7.70
C PRO A 55 -3.82 -18.44 -6.75
N GLU A 56 -2.56 -18.51 -6.39
CA GLU A 56 -2.06 -19.46 -5.39
C GLU A 56 -1.72 -18.74 -4.08
N PHE A 57 -2.00 -19.39 -2.94
CA PHE A 57 -1.69 -18.85 -1.62
C PHE A 57 -0.93 -19.89 -0.79
N ILE A 58 0.15 -19.46 -0.17
CA ILE A 58 0.96 -20.25 0.75
C ILE A 58 0.95 -19.53 2.10
N ARG A 59 0.44 -20.20 3.14
CA ARG A 59 0.32 -19.64 4.51
C ARG A 59 -0.35 -18.24 4.53
N GLY A 60 -1.39 -18.05 3.71
CA GLY A 60 -2.12 -16.78 3.61
C GLY A 60 -1.45 -15.68 2.78
N LEU A 61 -0.24 -15.91 2.27
CA LEU A 61 0.46 -15.00 1.36
C LEU A 61 0.28 -15.47 -0.09
N ARG A 62 0.06 -14.51 -1.00
CA ARG A 62 -0.05 -14.79 -2.43
C ARG A 62 1.30 -15.19 -2.99
N ARG A 63 1.40 -16.41 -3.54
CA ARG A 63 2.52 -16.77 -4.39
C ARG A 63 2.55 -15.82 -5.59
N THR A 64 3.66 -15.16 -5.81
CA THR A 64 3.78 -14.07 -6.78
C THR A 64 4.90 -14.41 -7.77
N ASP A 65 4.56 -15.02 -8.88
CA ASP A 65 5.46 -15.17 -10.03
C ASP A 65 5.57 -13.84 -10.82
N GLU A 66 6.34 -13.83 -11.89
CA GLU A 66 6.58 -12.62 -12.67
C GLU A 66 5.27 -12.02 -13.25
N ALA A 67 4.41 -12.85 -13.82
CA ALA A 67 3.14 -12.41 -14.39
C ALA A 67 2.20 -11.87 -13.31
N THR A 68 2.10 -12.55 -12.18
CA THR A 68 1.33 -12.10 -11.02
C THR A 68 1.89 -10.80 -10.44
N LEU A 69 3.22 -10.62 -10.43
CA LEU A 69 3.87 -9.39 -9.95
C LEU A 69 3.48 -8.18 -10.82
N GLU A 70 3.52 -8.34 -12.14
CA GLU A 70 3.12 -7.26 -13.07
C GLU A 70 1.68 -6.82 -12.83
N VAL A 71 0.76 -7.78 -12.67
CA VAL A 71 -0.64 -7.49 -12.31
C VAL A 71 -0.74 -6.83 -10.94
N ALA A 72 -0.02 -7.33 -9.93
CA ALA A 72 -0.05 -6.77 -8.59
C ALA A 72 0.43 -5.31 -8.58
N ILE A 73 1.50 -4.99 -9.30
CA ILE A 73 2.00 -3.61 -9.43
C ILE A 73 0.95 -2.72 -10.11
N ALA A 74 0.40 -3.15 -11.25
CA ALA A 74 -0.59 -2.38 -11.99
C ALA A 74 -1.87 -2.12 -11.17
N VAL A 75 -2.34 -3.14 -10.47
CA VAL A 75 -3.54 -3.05 -9.63
C VAL A 75 -3.29 -2.19 -8.39
N LEU A 76 -2.22 -2.48 -7.64
CA LEU A 76 -1.95 -1.77 -6.38
C LEU A 76 -1.54 -0.32 -6.63
N ALA A 77 -0.48 -0.09 -7.39
CA ALA A 77 0.08 1.25 -7.58
C ALA A 77 -0.67 2.08 -8.63
N GLY A 78 -1.44 1.45 -9.50
CA GLY A 78 -2.27 2.12 -10.50
C GLY A 78 -3.73 2.19 -10.08
N LEU A 79 -4.48 1.10 -10.26
CA LEU A 79 -5.94 1.11 -10.14
C LEU A 79 -6.43 1.46 -8.74
N VAL A 80 -6.09 0.65 -7.73
CA VAL A 80 -6.61 0.82 -6.37
C VAL A 80 -6.13 2.13 -5.74
N ASN A 81 -4.84 2.44 -5.88
CA ASN A 81 -4.26 3.69 -5.36
C ASN A 81 -4.97 4.92 -5.94
N SER A 82 -5.16 4.95 -7.27
CA SER A 82 -5.84 6.05 -7.95
C SER A 82 -7.30 6.19 -7.56
N GLN A 83 -8.03 5.08 -7.36
CA GLN A 83 -9.40 5.10 -6.89
C GLN A 83 -9.53 5.70 -5.49
N ILE A 84 -8.66 5.30 -4.55
CA ILE A 84 -8.67 5.85 -3.19
C ILE A 84 -8.36 7.35 -3.20
N VAL A 85 -7.35 7.77 -3.97
CA VAL A 85 -7.00 9.20 -4.10
C VAL A 85 -8.18 9.99 -4.66
N ALA A 86 -8.83 9.48 -5.72
CA ALA A 86 -9.99 10.15 -6.33
C ALA A 86 -11.16 10.26 -5.34
N GLU A 87 -11.41 9.22 -4.55
CA GLU A 87 -12.49 9.21 -3.56
C GLU A 87 -12.21 10.20 -2.41
N LEU A 88 -10.98 10.27 -1.91
CA LEU A 88 -10.59 11.27 -0.91
C LEU A 88 -10.78 12.69 -1.43
N GLN A 89 -10.39 12.96 -2.68
CA GLN A 89 -10.56 14.27 -3.31
C GLN A 89 -12.03 14.62 -3.55
N ALA A 90 -12.84 13.63 -3.96
CA ALA A 90 -14.29 13.82 -4.11
C ALA A 90 -14.97 14.19 -2.78
N ASN A 91 -14.43 13.74 -1.64
CA ASN A 91 -14.89 14.11 -0.29
C ASN A 91 -14.21 15.37 0.26
N GLY A 92 -13.43 16.08 -0.56
CA GLY A 92 -12.86 17.39 -0.24
C GLY A 92 -11.53 17.37 0.50
N ALA A 93 -10.81 16.26 0.54
CA ALA A 93 -9.44 16.19 1.05
C ALA A 93 -8.42 16.37 -0.09
N ASP A 94 -7.24 16.88 0.24
CA ASP A 94 -6.07 16.79 -0.64
C ASP A 94 -5.35 15.46 -0.39
N ALA A 95 -5.12 14.67 -1.43
CA ALA A 95 -4.51 13.35 -1.32
C ALA A 95 -3.50 13.09 -2.43
N THR A 96 -2.39 12.43 -2.07
CA THR A 96 -1.30 12.10 -2.99
C THR A 96 -1.01 10.60 -2.96
N GLY A 97 -1.18 9.94 -4.12
CA GLY A 97 -0.85 8.52 -4.29
C GLY A 97 0.63 8.31 -4.54
N ILE A 98 1.22 7.36 -3.78
CA ILE A 98 2.59 6.87 -3.97
C ILE A 98 2.63 5.37 -3.76
N SER A 99 3.72 4.74 -4.16
CA SER A 99 4.00 3.34 -3.84
C SER A 99 5.20 3.21 -2.90
N GLY A 100 5.36 2.06 -2.27
CA GLY A 100 6.53 1.80 -1.45
C GLY A 100 7.87 1.87 -2.21
N VAL A 101 7.85 1.81 -3.55
CA VAL A 101 9.01 2.04 -4.41
C VAL A 101 9.40 3.50 -4.46
N SER A 102 8.44 4.43 -4.29
CA SER A 102 8.66 5.87 -4.43
C SER A 102 9.73 6.38 -3.46
N ARG A 103 10.86 6.86 -4.01
CA ARG A 103 12.04 7.33 -3.26
C ARG A 103 12.57 6.31 -2.23
N GLY A 104 12.38 5.01 -2.48
CA GLY A 104 12.81 3.95 -1.56
C GLY A 104 12.05 3.95 -0.22
N LEU A 105 10.77 4.31 -0.25
CA LEU A 105 9.91 4.33 0.94
C LEU A 105 9.93 2.99 1.65
N LEU A 106 9.75 1.89 0.91
CA LEU A 106 9.89 0.52 1.43
C LEU A 106 11.00 -0.20 0.65
N GLN A 107 11.90 -0.83 1.39
CA GLN A 107 12.97 -1.65 0.84
C GLN A 107 12.85 -3.05 1.45
N ALA A 108 12.96 -4.07 0.62
CA ALA A 108 12.69 -5.45 0.99
C ALA A 108 13.72 -6.43 0.40
N GLU A 109 13.83 -7.58 1.00
CA GLU A 109 14.47 -8.78 0.48
C GLU A 109 13.40 -9.83 0.17
N VAL A 110 13.70 -10.85 -0.61
CA VAL A 110 12.77 -11.97 -0.84
C VAL A 110 12.44 -12.63 0.50
N LEU A 111 11.14 -12.79 0.78
CA LEU A 111 10.67 -13.37 2.03
C LEU A 111 10.93 -14.89 2.08
N ASP A 112 10.57 -15.59 1.01
CA ASP A 112 10.67 -17.03 0.86
C ASP A 112 10.72 -17.34 -0.65
N PRO A 113 11.74 -18.07 -1.15
CA PRO A 113 11.84 -18.43 -2.56
C PRO A 113 10.60 -19.12 -3.12
N ASP A 114 9.89 -19.92 -2.31
CA ASP A 114 8.67 -20.61 -2.73
C ASP A 114 7.51 -19.66 -3.00
N LEU A 115 7.54 -18.47 -2.42
CA LEU A 115 6.57 -17.42 -2.65
C LEU A 115 6.87 -16.55 -3.89
N GLY A 116 8.05 -16.68 -4.48
CA GLY A 116 8.50 -15.87 -5.60
C GLY A 116 8.78 -14.41 -5.21
N TYR A 117 8.20 -13.44 -5.92
CA TYR A 117 8.44 -12.00 -5.73
C TYR A 117 7.68 -11.39 -4.54
N VAL A 118 7.63 -12.10 -3.43
CA VAL A 118 7.08 -11.61 -2.16
C VAL A 118 8.20 -11.10 -1.28
N GLY A 119 8.06 -9.87 -0.77
CA GLY A 119 9.10 -9.19 0.00
C GLY A 119 8.88 -9.22 1.50
N LYS A 120 9.98 -9.34 2.24
CA LYS A 120 10.11 -9.02 3.65
C LYS A 120 10.73 -7.63 3.76
N ILE A 121 10.00 -6.68 4.34
CA ILE A 121 10.46 -5.30 4.51
C ILE A 121 11.61 -5.29 5.51
N VAL A 122 12.73 -4.70 5.13
CA VAL A 122 13.92 -4.54 5.98
C VAL A 122 14.19 -3.08 6.33
N LYS A 123 13.67 -2.14 5.53
CA LYS A 123 13.82 -0.71 5.79
C LYS A 123 12.61 0.06 5.29
N ALA A 124 12.18 1.06 6.06
CA ALA A 124 11.20 2.06 5.68
C ALA A 124 11.80 3.46 5.80
N ASN A 125 11.57 4.31 4.78
CA ASN A 125 12.05 5.68 4.71
C ASN A 125 10.86 6.63 4.84
N SER A 126 10.77 7.37 5.94
CA SER A 126 9.65 8.30 6.21
C SER A 126 9.64 9.55 5.34
N LYS A 127 10.78 9.95 4.77
CA LYS A 127 10.94 11.25 4.06
C LYS A 127 9.91 11.52 2.97
N PRO A 128 9.54 10.57 2.08
CA PRO A 128 8.50 10.84 1.08
C PRO A 128 7.12 11.06 1.72
N ILE A 129 6.80 10.34 2.80
CA ILE A 129 5.53 10.53 3.54
C ILE A 129 5.52 11.89 4.23
N GLU A 130 6.60 12.24 4.93
CA GLU A 130 6.74 13.54 5.61
C GLU A 130 6.60 14.72 4.64
N ALA A 131 7.18 14.61 3.43
CA ALA A 131 7.06 15.64 2.40
C ALA A 131 5.60 15.87 1.99
N ILE A 132 4.82 14.81 1.82
CA ILE A 132 3.39 14.88 1.47
C ILE A 132 2.60 15.44 2.66
N LEU A 133 2.81 14.94 3.86
CA LEU A 133 2.14 15.43 5.07
C LEU A 133 2.43 16.92 5.33
N ASN A 134 3.64 17.37 5.04
CA ASN A 134 4.05 18.77 5.23
C ASN A 134 3.46 19.71 4.16
N SER A 135 3.05 19.19 3.01
CA SER A 135 2.26 19.95 2.03
C SER A 135 0.77 20.04 2.40
N GLY A 136 0.33 19.37 3.46
CA GLY A 136 -1.07 19.30 3.88
C GLY A 136 -1.87 18.17 3.23
N SER A 137 -1.27 17.37 2.36
CA SER A 137 -1.91 16.29 1.62
C SER A 137 -1.89 14.97 2.39
N ILE A 138 -2.87 14.09 2.15
CA ILE A 138 -2.95 12.74 2.69
C ILE A 138 -2.14 11.79 1.81
N PRO A 139 -1.05 11.16 2.30
CA PRO A 139 -0.34 10.15 1.54
C PRO A 139 -1.13 8.84 1.48
N VAL A 140 -1.30 8.29 0.27
CA VAL A 140 -1.94 7.00 0.00
C VAL A 140 -0.90 6.06 -0.58
N ILE A 141 -0.58 4.97 0.11
CA ILE A 141 0.58 4.13 -0.15
C ILE A 141 0.18 2.74 -0.63
N ALA A 142 0.62 2.39 -1.84
CA ALA A 142 0.51 1.04 -2.38
C ALA A 142 1.63 0.14 -1.82
N PRO A 143 1.33 -1.11 -1.36
CA PRO A 143 2.28 -1.97 -0.68
C PRO A 143 3.17 -2.74 -1.68
N THR A 144 4.05 -2.03 -2.35
CA THR A 144 5.17 -2.57 -3.13
C THR A 144 6.48 -2.07 -2.52
N ALA A 145 7.61 -2.74 -2.78
CA ALA A 145 8.89 -2.35 -2.22
C ALA A 145 10.02 -2.48 -3.25
N LEU A 146 11.08 -1.70 -3.08
CA LEU A 146 12.33 -1.91 -3.81
C LEU A 146 12.99 -3.19 -3.31
N HIS A 147 13.39 -4.06 -4.22
CA HIS A 147 14.22 -5.22 -3.94
C HIS A 147 15.68 -4.78 -3.74
N LEU A 148 16.25 -5.05 -2.56
CA LEU A 148 17.60 -4.62 -2.23
C LEU A 148 18.69 -5.41 -2.94
N PHE A 149 18.43 -6.67 -3.26
CA PHE A 149 19.41 -7.60 -3.84
C PHE A 149 18.88 -8.26 -5.12
N PRO A 150 18.55 -7.46 -6.16
CA PRO A 150 18.04 -8.01 -7.41
C PRO A 150 19.12 -8.84 -8.11
N SER A 151 18.71 -9.93 -8.76
CA SER A 151 19.62 -10.84 -9.47
C SER A 151 20.16 -10.29 -10.80
N GLY A 152 19.77 -9.07 -11.17
CA GLY A 152 20.36 -8.32 -12.29
C GLY A 152 19.56 -8.35 -13.60
N SER A 153 18.45 -9.07 -13.68
CA SER A 153 17.57 -9.10 -14.89
C SER A 153 16.78 -7.82 -15.13
N GLY A 154 16.72 -6.93 -14.13
CA GLY A 154 15.91 -5.71 -14.15
C GLY A 154 14.43 -5.90 -13.86
N LYS A 155 13.88 -7.11 -13.98
CA LYS A 155 12.49 -7.43 -13.72
C LYS A 155 12.20 -7.70 -12.24
N ASP A 156 13.21 -8.10 -11.50
CA ASP A 156 13.18 -8.42 -10.07
C ASP A 156 13.50 -7.24 -9.14
N ARG A 157 13.31 -6.00 -9.62
CA ARG A 157 13.61 -4.80 -8.82
C ARG A 157 12.51 -4.39 -7.86
N ILE A 158 11.32 -4.98 -8.00
CA ILE A 158 10.15 -4.68 -7.18
C ILE A 158 9.64 -5.98 -6.56
N LEU A 159 9.24 -5.89 -5.30
CA LEU A 159 8.60 -6.98 -4.58
C LEU A 159 7.18 -6.57 -4.15
N ASN A 160 6.26 -7.53 -4.23
CA ASN A 160 4.94 -7.43 -3.62
C ASN A 160 5.09 -7.64 -2.10
N VAL A 161 4.56 -6.73 -1.29
CA VAL A 161 4.64 -6.83 0.17
C VAL A 161 3.26 -6.80 0.80
N ASN A 162 3.11 -7.48 1.92
CA ASN A 162 1.85 -7.52 2.65
C ASN A 162 1.49 -6.13 3.19
N ALA A 163 0.24 -5.72 3.03
CA ALA A 163 -0.23 -4.38 3.41
C ALA A 163 -0.19 -4.14 4.93
N ASP A 164 -0.53 -5.14 5.75
CA ASP A 164 -0.52 -5.02 7.20
C ASP A 164 0.90 -4.85 7.72
N THR A 165 1.83 -5.66 7.19
CA THR A 165 3.26 -5.55 7.49
C THR A 165 3.79 -4.18 7.03
N SER A 166 3.39 -3.71 5.84
CA SER A 166 3.77 -2.38 5.33
C SER A 166 3.29 -1.27 6.27
N ALA A 167 2.04 -1.33 6.72
CA ALA A 167 1.48 -0.35 7.65
C ALA A 167 2.25 -0.29 8.97
N GLY A 168 2.64 -1.44 9.52
CA GLY A 168 3.45 -1.52 10.73
C GLY A 168 4.83 -0.87 10.57
N HIS A 169 5.54 -1.17 9.46
CA HIS A 169 6.84 -0.57 9.17
C HIS A 169 6.74 0.93 8.92
N ILE A 170 5.71 1.39 8.21
CA ILE A 170 5.44 2.80 7.95
C ILE A 170 5.13 3.52 9.26
N ALA A 171 4.23 2.98 10.10
CA ALA A 171 3.88 3.57 11.38
C ALA A 171 5.11 3.78 12.28
N LYS A 172 5.99 2.79 12.34
CA LYS A 172 7.27 2.91 13.06
C LYS A 172 8.16 4.00 12.46
N ALA A 173 8.27 4.05 11.13
CA ALA A 173 9.18 4.99 10.46
C ALA A 173 8.74 6.44 10.59
N VAL A 174 7.43 6.74 10.55
CA VAL A 174 6.89 8.10 10.71
C VAL A 174 6.67 8.50 12.17
N GLY A 175 6.92 7.60 13.13
CA GLY A 175 6.63 7.83 14.54
C GLY A 175 5.13 8.05 14.78
N ALA A 176 4.27 7.23 14.21
CA ALA A 176 2.83 7.39 14.29
C ALA A 176 2.31 7.30 15.72
N ASP A 177 1.36 8.18 16.07
CA ASP A 177 0.67 8.15 17.37
C ASP A 177 -0.29 6.96 17.47
N LYS A 178 -0.84 6.52 16.34
CA LYS A 178 -1.75 5.36 16.22
C LYS A 178 -1.52 4.62 14.92
N LEU A 179 -1.74 3.30 14.98
CA LEU A 179 -1.90 2.41 13.83
C LEU A 179 -3.28 1.75 13.92
N VAL A 180 -4.09 1.94 12.89
CA VAL A 180 -5.44 1.39 12.80
C VAL A 180 -5.48 0.40 11.64
N PHE A 181 -6.01 -0.79 11.90
CA PHE A 181 -6.34 -1.78 10.87
C PHE A 181 -7.84 -1.81 10.72
N GLU A 182 -8.30 -1.47 9.54
CA GLU A 182 -9.67 -1.68 9.14
C GLU A 182 -9.75 -3.07 8.50
N THR A 183 -10.66 -3.86 9.01
CA THR A 183 -10.96 -5.23 8.56
C THR A 183 -12.41 -5.32 8.13
N ASP A 184 -12.68 -6.10 7.10
CA ASP A 184 -14.04 -6.43 6.66
C ASP A 184 -14.79 -7.19 7.76
#